data_b7f5f3d21c586e0d3d670f9a34e0b3ed
#
_entry.id   b7f5f3d21c586e0d3d670f9a34e0b3ed
#
_cell.length_a   1.000
_cell.length_b   1.000
_cell.length_c   1.000
_cell.angle_alpha   90.00
_cell.angle_beta   90.00
_cell.angle_gamma   90.00
#
_symmetry.space_group_name_H-M   'P 1'
#
loop_
_entity.id
_entity.type
_entity.pdbx_description
1 polymer ?
#
loop_
_entity_poly.entity_id
_entity_poly.type
_entity_poly.pdbx_seq_one_letter_code
_entity_poly.pdbx_strand_id
1 'polypeptide(L)'
;PDHWHCMQMVDAVAAGKDVYVEKPIGNSIRECEIMVAAAKKYKSVVQVGQWQRSQQHFRDAMDFVHSGKLGKIRLVKAWAYQGWMKRIPVQADANVPTGVHYDKWLGPAPKRAFNPNRFHFNFRWYWDYAGGLMTDWGVHMLDYALIGMKVSDPVSVMAAGGKFAYPDDAAE
;
A
#
# COMPACT_ATOMS: atom_id res chain seq x y z
N PRO A 1 -7.94 4.38 -5.09
CA PRO A 1 -7.49 3.99 -3.75
C PRO A 1 -7.23 2.49 -3.67
N ASP A 2 -6.52 2.05 -2.62
CA ASP A 2 -5.91 0.73 -2.52
C ASP A 2 -6.92 -0.42 -2.69
N HIS A 3 -8.13 -0.27 -2.16
CA HIS A 3 -9.19 -1.28 -2.24
C HIS A 3 -9.72 -1.55 -3.67
N TRP A 4 -9.35 -0.72 -4.63
CA TRP A 4 -9.69 -0.91 -6.04
C TRP A 4 -8.64 -1.68 -6.85
N HIS A 5 -7.39 -1.72 -6.39
CA HIS A 5 -6.26 -2.20 -7.19
C HIS A 5 -6.46 -3.65 -7.67
N CYS A 6 -6.90 -4.53 -6.78
CA CYS A 6 -7.12 -5.94 -7.12
C CYS A 6 -8.18 -6.10 -8.21
N MET A 7 -9.36 -5.53 -8.01
CA MET A 7 -10.48 -5.69 -8.95
C MET A 7 -10.13 -5.13 -10.33
N GLN A 8 -9.58 -3.90 -10.38
CA GLN A 8 -9.21 -3.26 -11.65
C GLN A 8 -8.13 -4.06 -12.39
N MET A 9 -7.12 -4.57 -11.67
CA MET A 9 -6.08 -5.40 -12.27
C MET A 9 -6.65 -6.69 -12.83
N VAL A 10 -7.49 -7.40 -12.06
CA VAL A 10 -8.10 -8.67 -12.48
C VAL A 10 -9.00 -8.48 -13.71
N ASP A 11 -9.84 -7.45 -13.72
CA ASP A 11 -10.71 -7.14 -14.85
C ASP A 11 -9.91 -6.80 -16.10
N ALA A 12 -8.84 -6.03 -15.97
CA ALA A 12 -7.98 -5.65 -17.08
C ALA A 12 -7.27 -6.87 -17.70
N VAL A 13 -6.68 -7.75 -16.89
CA VAL A 13 -6.03 -8.97 -17.42
C VAL A 13 -7.05 -9.96 -18.02
N ALA A 14 -8.25 -10.05 -17.45
CA ALA A 14 -9.34 -10.84 -18.01
C ALA A 14 -9.80 -10.30 -19.38
N ALA A 15 -9.68 -8.99 -19.60
CA ALA A 15 -9.92 -8.34 -20.88
C ALA A 15 -8.69 -8.39 -21.83
N GLY A 16 -7.68 -9.20 -21.52
CA GLY A 16 -6.48 -9.39 -22.37
C GLY A 16 -5.51 -8.21 -22.37
N LYS A 17 -5.47 -7.42 -21.29
CA LYS A 17 -4.58 -6.27 -21.17
C LYS A 17 -3.39 -6.60 -20.26
N ASP A 18 -2.23 -6.03 -20.60
CA ASP A 18 -1.13 -5.90 -19.67
C ASP A 18 -1.39 -4.74 -18.71
N VAL A 19 -0.85 -4.82 -17.48
CA VAL A 19 -1.22 -3.89 -16.42
C VAL A 19 0.01 -3.36 -15.67
N TYR A 20 0.03 -2.06 -15.45
CA TYR A 20 0.85 -1.45 -14.41
C TYR A 20 -0.08 -1.12 -13.24
N VAL A 21 0.10 -1.81 -12.12
CA VAL A 21 -0.74 -1.63 -10.92
C VAL A 21 0.04 -0.93 -9.81
N GLU A 22 -0.58 0.08 -9.20
CA GLU A 22 0.05 0.82 -8.09
C GLU A 22 0.18 -0.02 -6.83
N LYS A 23 1.13 0.39 -6.01
CA LYS A 23 1.33 -0.12 -4.64
C LYS A 23 0.34 0.54 -3.65
N PRO A 24 -0.07 -0.14 -2.61
CA PRO A 24 0.00 -1.59 -2.38
C PRO A 24 -0.89 -2.33 -3.36
N ILE A 25 -0.48 -3.51 -3.78
CA ILE A 25 -1.20 -4.24 -4.84
C ILE A 25 -2.59 -4.70 -4.43
N GLY A 26 -2.84 -4.90 -3.15
CA GLY A 26 -4.13 -5.31 -2.62
C GLY A 26 -4.33 -4.85 -1.18
N ASN A 27 -5.60 -4.83 -0.75
CA ASN A 27 -6.00 -4.46 0.61
C ASN A 27 -6.00 -5.66 1.58
N SER A 28 -5.77 -6.85 1.06
CA SER A 28 -5.64 -8.08 1.83
C SER A 28 -4.68 -9.08 1.17
N ILE A 29 -4.16 -10.04 1.95
CA ILE A 29 -3.33 -11.13 1.40
C ILE A 29 -4.10 -11.91 0.33
N ARG A 30 -5.40 -12.15 0.57
CA ARG A 30 -6.23 -12.88 -0.38
C ARG A 30 -6.36 -12.17 -1.73
N GLU A 31 -6.46 -10.87 -1.74
CA GLU A 31 -6.44 -10.09 -2.99
C GLU A 31 -5.12 -10.26 -3.74
N CYS A 32 -3.98 -10.21 -3.03
CA CYS A 32 -2.68 -10.43 -3.64
C CYS A 32 -2.56 -11.83 -4.28
N GLU A 33 -3.07 -12.88 -3.62
CA GLU A 33 -3.13 -14.24 -4.17
C GLU A 33 -3.98 -14.30 -5.44
N ILE A 34 -5.14 -13.66 -5.44
CA ILE A 34 -6.05 -13.59 -6.59
C ILE A 34 -5.36 -12.90 -7.77
N MET A 35 -4.67 -11.78 -7.53
CA MET A 35 -3.95 -11.05 -8.58
C MET A 35 -2.86 -11.88 -9.21
N VAL A 36 -2.06 -12.60 -8.41
CA VAL A 36 -1.03 -13.52 -8.91
C VAL A 36 -1.67 -14.65 -9.74
N ALA A 37 -2.76 -15.23 -9.25
CA ALA A 37 -3.47 -16.29 -9.97
C ALA A 37 -4.06 -15.77 -11.30
N ALA A 38 -4.63 -14.58 -11.32
CA ALA A 38 -5.17 -13.96 -12.52
C ALA A 38 -4.08 -13.67 -13.56
N ALA A 39 -2.96 -13.06 -13.16
CA ALA A 39 -1.84 -12.79 -14.05
C ALA A 39 -1.34 -14.08 -14.73
N LYS A 40 -1.19 -15.17 -13.96
CA LYS A 40 -0.80 -16.48 -14.48
C LYS A 40 -1.85 -17.08 -15.42
N LYS A 41 -3.13 -17.04 -15.04
CA LYS A 41 -4.24 -17.59 -15.80
C LYS A 41 -4.36 -16.94 -17.18
N TYR A 42 -4.29 -15.63 -17.22
CA TYR A 42 -4.45 -14.86 -18.47
C TYR A 42 -3.14 -14.60 -19.19
N LYS A 43 -2.01 -15.06 -18.65
CA LYS A 43 -0.65 -14.89 -19.22
C LYS A 43 -0.31 -13.43 -19.54
N SER A 44 -0.80 -12.52 -18.73
CA SER A 44 -0.60 -11.08 -18.89
C SER A 44 0.70 -10.64 -18.23
N VAL A 45 1.33 -9.60 -18.76
CA VAL A 45 2.45 -8.92 -18.14
C VAL A 45 1.88 -7.94 -17.10
N VAL A 46 2.29 -8.12 -15.84
CA VAL A 46 1.86 -7.25 -14.74
C VAL A 46 3.09 -6.67 -14.04
N GLN A 47 3.17 -5.35 -14.03
CA GLN A 47 4.21 -4.61 -13.33
C GLN A 47 3.61 -3.91 -12.11
N VAL A 48 4.21 -4.14 -10.95
CA VAL A 48 3.84 -3.42 -9.71
C VAL A 48 4.58 -2.09 -9.62
N GLY A 49 3.90 -1.04 -9.16
CA GLY A 49 4.39 0.32 -9.03
C GLY A 49 5.41 0.55 -7.90
N GLN A 50 6.36 -0.36 -7.74
CA GLN A 50 7.54 -0.18 -6.85
C GLN A 50 8.59 0.69 -7.55
N TRP A 51 8.20 1.92 -7.88
CA TRP A 51 8.95 2.84 -8.73
C TRP A 51 10.36 3.17 -8.24
N GLN A 52 10.61 3.11 -6.93
CA GLN A 52 11.93 3.31 -6.35
C GLN A 52 12.95 2.32 -6.93
N ARG A 53 12.55 1.07 -7.22
CA ARG A 53 13.42 0.08 -7.86
C ARG A 53 13.97 0.51 -9.23
N SER A 54 13.30 1.46 -9.88
CA SER A 54 13.69 1.99 -11.19
C SER A 54 14.63 3.19 -11.09
N GLN A 55 14.79 3.81 -9.93
CA GLN A 55 15.62 4.99 -9.75
C GLN A 55 17.10 4.63 -9.56
N GLN A 56 17.98 5.36 -10.28
CA GLN A 56 19.41 5.04 -10.32
C GLN A 56 20.07 5.09 -8.94
N HIS A 57 19.82 6.13 -8.16
CA HIS A 57 20.44 6.28 -6.85
C HIS A 57 20.07 5.16 -5.85
N PHE A 58 18.84 4.59 -5.97
CA PHE A 58 18.48 3.42 -5.17
C PHE A 58 19.23 2.17 -5.64
N ARG A 59 19.39 1.99 -6.95
CA ARG A 59 20.20 0.89 -7.51
C ARG A 59 21.66 0.99 -7.08
N ASP A 60 22.24 2.18 -7.20
CA ASP A 60 23.63 2.42 -6.79
C ASP A 60 23.84 2.15 -5.29
N ALA A 61 22.87 2.54 -4.45
CA ALA A 61 22.90 2.22 -3.02
C ALA A 61 22.84 0.70 -2.76
N MET A 62 22.01 -0.04 -3.49
CA MET A 62 21.94 -1.50 -3.35
C MET A 62 23.18 -2.19 -3.86
N ASP A 63 23.77 -1.73 -4.95
CA ASP A 63 25.05 -2.22 -5.46
C ASP A 63 26.17 -2.02 -4.43
N PHE A 64 26.21 -0.85 -3.78
CA PHE A 64 27.13 -0.62 -2.69
C PHE A 64 26.91 -1.57 -1.50
N VAL A 65 25.66 -1.75 -1.07
CA VAL A 65 25.30 -2.71 -0.01
C VAL A 65 25.76 -4.11 -0.36
N HIS A 66 25.53 -4.55 -1.60
CA HIS A 66 25.88 -5.89 -2.08
C HIS A 66 27.36 -6.08 -2.41
N SER A 67 28.15 -5.01 -2.48
CA SER A 67 29.60 -5.08 -2.76
C SER A 67 30.42 -5.75 -1.66
N GLY A 68 29.82 -5.99 -0.51
CA GLY A 68 30.50 -6.55 0.66
C GLY A 68 31.33 -5.54 1.48
N LYS A 69 31.43 -4.27 1.04
CA LYS A 69 32.21 -3.23 1.76
C LYS A 69 31.68 -2.94 3.16
N LEU A 70 30.40 -3.18 3.41
CA LEU A 70 29.77 -3.04 4.73
C LEU A 70 29.93 -4.29 5.61
N GLY A 71 30.54 -5.35 5.08
CA GLY A 71 30.60 -6.63 5.76
C GLY A 71 29.22 -7.30 5.84
N LYS A 72 29.04 -8.20 6.82
CA LYS A 72 27.78 -8.94 6.99
C LYS A 72 26.73 -8.05 7.65
N ILE A 73 25.66 -7.74 6.92
CA ILE A 73 24.52 -7.02 7.46
C ILE A 73 23.74 -7.95 8.41
N ARG A 74 23.50 -7.49 9.64
CA ARG A 74 22.83 -8.25 10.69
C ARG A 74 21.52 -7.63 11.15
N LEU A 75 21.35 -6.32 10.91
CA LEU A 75 20.18 -5.56 11.30
C LEU A 75 19.92 -4.47 10.28
N VAL A 76 18.66 -4.32 9.90
CA VAL A 76 18.15 -3.19 9.13
C VAL A 76 17.08 -2.51 9.96
N LYS A 77 17.16 -1.19 10.08
CA LYS A 77 16.11 -0.37 10.67
C LYS A 77 15.50 0.51 9.58
N ALA A 78 14.17 0.46 9.45
CA ALA A 78 13.41 1.37 8.60
C ALA A 78 12.43 2.14 9.48
N TRP A 79 12.35 3.44 9.30
CA TRP A 79 11.44 4.29 10.06
C TRP A 79 11.03 5.51 9.26
N ALA A 80 9.89 6.10 9.61
CA ALA A 80 9.43 7.33 9.04
C ALA A 80 8.88 8.25 10.13
N TYR A 81 9.46 9.44 10.26
CA TYR A 81 8.90 10.52 11.09
C TYR A 81 7.94 11.34 10.23
N GLN A 82 6.65 11.22 10.52
CA GLN A 82 5.58 11.81 9.71
C GLN A 82 5.07 13.12 10.31
N GLY A 83 5.94 14.13 10.37
CA GLY A 83 5.59 15.45 10.93
C GLY A 83 4.52 16.22 10.14
N TRP A 84 4.16 15.78 8.94
CA TRP A 84 3.09 16.35 8.12
C TRP A 84 1.70 15.78 8.45
N MET A 85 1.63 14.64 9.12
CA MET A 85 0.37 14.04 9.56
C MET A 85 -0.22 14.88 10.69
N LYS A 86 -1.51 15.17 10.59
CA LYS A 86 -2.25 15.94 11.58
C LYS A 86 -3.45 15.14 12.07
N ARG A 87 -3.92 15.50 13.26
CA ARG A 87 -5.17 14.95 13.80
C ARG A 87 -6.30 15.10 12.80
N ILE A 88 -7.09 14.05 12.63
CA ILE A 88 -8.31 14.04 11.82
C ILE A 88 -9.48 14.17 12.80
N PRO A 89 -10.14 15.33 12.87
CA PRO A 89 -11.25 15.54 13.80
C PRO A 89 -12.45 14.65 13.42
N VAL A 90 -13.18 14.18 14.41
CA VAL A 90 -14.43 13.45 14.16
C VAL A 90 -15.43 14.39 13.47
N GLN A 91 -16.00 13.94 12.35
CA GLN A 91 -17.02 14.66 11.60
C GLN A 91 -18.24 13.77 11.37
N ALA A 92 -19.42 14.39 11.31
CA ALA A 92 -20.64 13.70 10.92
C ALA A 92 -20.61 13.30 9.44
N ASP A 93 -21.39 12.29 9.12
CA ASP A 93 -21.65 11.94 7.72
C ASP A 93 -22.36 13.10 7.02
N ALA A 94 -22.11 13.26 5.74
CA ALA A 94 -22.58 14.40 4.95
C ALA A 94 -23.16 13.92 3.61
N ASN A 95 -23.79 14.86 2.90
CA ASN A 95 -24.22 14.59 1.53
C ASN A 95 -23.00 14.39 0.61
N VAL A 96 -23.15 13.50 -0.37
CA VAL A 96 -22.15 13.32 -1.41
C VAL A 96 -21.98 14.63 -2.18
N PRO A 97 -20.75 15.13 -2.35
CA PRO A 97 -20.50 16.35 -3.13
C PRO A 97 -20.98 16.22 -4.58
N THR A 98 -21.45 17.32 -5.14
CA THR A 98 -21.89 17.38 -6.54
C THR A 98 -20.76 16.91 -7.48
N GLY A 99 -21.09 16.04 -8.44
CA GLY A 99 -20.15 15.49 -9.41
C GLY A 99 -19.35 14.28 -8.90
N VAL A 100 -19.53 13.85 -7.66
CA VAL A 100 -18.89 12.65 -7.11
C VAL A 100 -19.79 11.43 -7.29
N HIS A 101 -19.30 10.42 -7.95
CA HIS A 101 -19.94 9.10 -8.04
C HIS A 101 -19.49 8.21 -6.88
N TYR A 102 -20.01 8.47 -5.68
CA TYR A 102 -19.53 7.86 -4.46
C TYR A 102 -19.70 6.33 -4.43
N ASP A 103 -20.79 5.79 -4.98
CA ASP A 103 -20.96 4.34 -5.10
C ASP A 103 -19.86 3.67 -5.93
N LYS A 104 -19.42 4.36 -7.00
CA LYS A 104 -18.28 3.89 -7.80
C LYS A 104 -16.96 4.02 -7.05
N TRP A 105 -16.82 5.06 -6.25
CA TRP A 105 -15.64 5.22 -5.40
C TRP A 105 -15.55 4.14 -4.33
N LEU A 106 -16.67 3.80 -3.68
CA LEU A 106 -16.74 2.69 -2.72
C LEU A 106 -16.39 1.36 -3.37
N GLY A 107 -16.92 1.08 -4.57
CA GLY A 107 -16.62 -0.14 -5.29
C GLY A 107 -16.77 -1.41 -4.45
N PRO A 108 -15.68 -2.18 -4.24
CA PRO A 108 -15.69 -3.41 -3.44
C PRO A 108 -15.75 -3.17 -1.93
N ALA A 109 -15.49 -1.95 -1.46
CA ALA A 109 -15.53 -1.64 -0.03
C ALA A 109 -16.96 -1.68 0.54
N PRO A 110 -17.13 -1.86 1.85
CA PRO A 110 -18.43 -1.83 2.49
C PRO A 110 -19.20 -0.53 2.19
N LYS A 111 -20.50 -0.64 1.95
CA LYS A 111 -21.36 0.53 1.74
C LYS A 111 -21.51 1.30 3.05
N ARG A 112 -21.07 2.55 3.03
CA ARG A 112 -21.19 3.51 4.13
C ARG A 112 -21.70 4.85 3.61
N ALA A 113 -22.35 5.64 4.46
CA ALA A 113 -22.66 7.04 4.15
C ALA A 113 -21.37 7.83 3.87
N PHE A 114 -21.50 8.84 3.03
CA PHE A 114 -20.35 9.69 2.72
C PHE A 114 -19.87 10.44 3.97
N ASN A 115 -18.56 10.36 4.20
CA ASN A 115 -17.89 11.12 5.26
C ASN A 115 -16.63 11.77 4.69
N PRO A 116 -16.47 13.11 4.85
CA PRO A 116 -15.31 13.82 4.31
C PRO A 116 -13.96 13.27 4.79
N ASN A 117 -13.92 12.74 6.02
CA ASN A 117 -12.70 12.18 6.59
C ASN A 117 -12.21 10.91 5.87
N ARG A 118 -13.10 10.16 5.24
CA ARG A 118 -12.77 8.90 4.55
C ARG A 118 -12.50 9.06 3.07
N PHE A 119 -12.64 10.27 2.54
CA PHE A 119 -12.56 10.54 1.12
C PHE A 119 -11.22 11.14 0.70
N HIS A 120 -10.89 11.08 -0.61
CA HIS A 120 -9.63 11.54 -1.20
C HIS A 120 -8.40 10.99 -0.47
N PHE A 121 -7.53 11.86 0.03
CA PHE A 121 -6.25 11.49 0.64
C PHE A 121 -6.39 10.62 1.89
N ASN A 122 -7.39 10.90 2.72
CA ASN A 122 -7.53 10.29 4.05
C ASN A 122 -8.04 8.84 4.04
N PHE A 123 -8.47 8.32 2.89
CA PHE A 123 -8.86 6.90 2.79
C PHE A 123 -7.80 5.97 3.38
N ARG A 124 -6.56 6.36 3.36
CA ARG A 124 -5.39 5.63 3.85
C ARG A 124 -5.50 5.20 5.31
N TRP A 125 -6.29 5.92 6.09
CA TRP A 125 -6.38 5.76 7.53
C TRP A 125 -7.60 4.96 7.98
N TYR A 126 -8.27 4.29 7.04
CA TYR A 126 -9.48 3.51 7.30
C TYR A 126 -9.36 2.11 6.69
N TRP A 127 -9.59 1.10 7.54
CA TRP A 127 -9.40 -0.31 7.17
C TRP A 127 -10.23 -0.77 5.97
N ASP A 128 -11.38 -0.16 5.73
CA ASP A 128 -12.20 -0.50 4.56
C ASP A 128 -11.50 -0.20 3.23
N TYR A 129 -10.52 0.69 3.22
CA TYR A 129 -9.94 1.23 1.99
C TYR A 129 -8.44 1.02 1.85
N ALA A 130 -7.73 0.90 2.97
CA ALA A 130 -6.27 0.80 2.98
C ALA A 130 -5.73 0.23 4.30
N GLY A 131 -4.42 0.06 4.40
CA GLY A 131 -3.74 -0.47 5.59
C GLY A 131 -2.82 0.56 6.28
N GLY A 132 -3.16 1.85 6.20
CA GLY A 132 -2.41 2.92 6.84
C GLY A 132 -1.00 3.10 6.29
N LEU A 133 -0.14 3.67 7.11
CA LEU A 133 1.23 3.99 6.70
C LEU A 133 2.08 2.74 6.44
N MET A 134 1.73 1.60 7.04
CA MET A 134 2.44 0.35 6.81
C MET A 134 2.32 -0.11 5.35
N THR A 135 1.15 0.01 4.75
CA THR A 135 0.95 -0.37 3.34
C THR A 135 1.26 0.77 2.38
N ASP A 136 1.17 2.04 2.82
CA ASP A 136 1.48 3.18 1.96
C ASP A 136 3.00 3.42 1.86
N TRP A 137 3.70 3.60 2.98
CA TRP A 137 5.15 3.84 3.04
C TRP A 137 5.96 2.61 3.40
N GLY A 138 5.44 1.78 4.30
CA GLY A 138 6.14 0.58 4.77
C GLY A 138 6.47 -0.37 3.63
N VAL A 139 5.61 -0.48 2.63
CA VAL A 139 5.83 -1.31 1.44
C VAL A 139 7.12 -0.92 0.70
N HIS A 140 7.45 0.36 0.60
CA HIS A 140 8.70 0.82 -0.01
C HIS A 140 9.92 0.51 0.86
N MET A 141 9.81 0.76 2.15
CA MET A 141 10.93 0.61 3.09
C MET A 141 11.28 -0.86 3.32
N LEU A 142 10.28 -1.71 3.50
CA LEU A 142 10.47 -3.14 3.67
C LEU A 142 11.00 -3.79 2.39
N ASP A 143 10.58 -3.33 1.22
CA ASP A 143 11.07 -3.78 -0.06
C ASP A 143 12.61 -3.64 -0.15
N TYR A 144 13.14 -2.48 0.22
CA TYR A 144 14.58 -2.24 0.23
C TYR A 144 15.32 -2.99 1.32
N ALA A 145 14.70 -3.21 2.47
CA ALA A 145 15.28 -4.06 3.51
C ALA A 145 15.46 -5.50 3.00
N LEU A 146 14.43 -6.06 2.35
CA LEU A 146 14.47 -7.40 1.78
C LEU A 146 15.52 -7.51 0.66
N ILE A 147 15.56 -6.53 -0.26
CA ILE A 147 16.55 -6.47 -1.34
C ILE A 147 17.97 -6.40 -0.75
N GLY A 148 18.21 -5.48 0.17
CA GLY A 148 19.52 -5.28 0.77
C GLY A 148 20.05 -6.51 1.52
N MET A 149 19.18 -7.25 2.18
CA MET A 149 19.52 -8.49 2.87
C MET A 149 19.51 -9.73 1.96
N LYS A 150 19.04 -9.61 0.72
CA LYS A 150 18.86 -10.73 -0.23
C LYS A 150 17.96 -11.84 0.32
N VAL A 151 16.85 -11.46 0.94
CA VAL A 151 15.86 -12.39 1.50
C VAL A 151 14.48 -12.11 0.91
N SER A 152 13.63 -13.16 0.83
CA SER A 152 12.27 -13.06 0.32
C SER A 152 11.22 -13.10 1.45
N ASP A 153 11.47 -13.88 2.48
CA ASP A 153 10.47 -14.22 3.48
C ASP A 153 11.00 -14.04 4.90
N PRO A 154 10.16 -13.57 5.84
CA PRO A 154 10.52 -13.53 7.25
C PRO A 154 10.35 -14.92 7.89
N VAL A 155 11.19 -15.23 8.87
CA VAL A 155 11.01 -16.41 9.75
C VAL A 155 9.92 -16.15 10.78
N SER A 156 9.81 -14.91 11.25
CA SER A 156 8.79 -14.48 12.19
C SER A 156 8.49 -12.99 12.03
N VAL A 157 7.26 -12.62 12.37
CA VAL A 157 6.80 -11.22 12.38
C VAL A 157 6.14 -10.94 13.71
N MET A 158 6.44 -9.79 14.29
CA MET A 158 5.76 -9.25 15.46
C MET A 158 5.38 -7.80 15.17
N ALA A 159 4.17 -7.40 15.54
CA ALA A 159 3.71 -6.03 15.39
C ALA A 159 3.17 -5.51 16.72
N ALA A 160 3.46 -4.24 16.99
CA ALA A 160 2.90 -3.51 18.14
C ALA A 160 2.68 -2.06 17.74
N GLY A 161 1.61 -1.47 18.25
CA GLY A 161 1.28 -0.09 17.93
C GLY A 161 0.02 0.40 18.61
N GLY A 162 -0.34 1.68 18.38
CA GLY A 162 -1.55 2.29 18.91
C GLY A 162 -1.63 3.77 18.56
N LYS A 163 -2.78 4.38 18.88
CA LYS A 163 -3.04 5.81 18.68
C LYS A 163 -2.48 6.63 19.84
N PHE A 164 -1.17 6.86 19.85
CA PHE A 164 -0.50 7.54 20.98
C PHE A 164 -0.43 9.06 20.80
N ALA A 165 -0.27 9.54 19.56
CA ALA A 165 -0.16 10.97 19.29
C ALA A 165 -1.53 11.67 19.27
N TYR A 166 -2.53 11.02 18.74
CA TYR A 166 -3.90 11.53 18.58
C TYR A 166 -4.91 10.46 19.00
N PRO A 167 -5.11 10.21 20.31
CA PRO A 167 -5.95 9.11 20.79
C PRO A 167 -7.44 9.27 20.42
N ASP A 168 -7.88 10.49 20.18
CA ASP A 168 -9.23 10.89 19.79
C ASP A 168 -9.39 11.16 18.28
N ASP A 169 -8.43 10.71 17.48
CA ASP A 169 -8.45 10.82 16.01
C ASP A 169 -9.59 9.97 15.41
N ALA A 170 -10.21 10.48 14.34
CA ALA A 170 -11.25 9.77 13.61
C ALA A 170 -10.68 8.60 12.75
N ALA A 171 -9.38 8.50 12.53
CA ALA A 171 -8.73 7.38 11.85
C ALA A 171 -8.90 6.07 12.63
N GLU A 172 -8.79 4.95 11.95
CA GLU A 172 -8.93 3.58 12.49
C GLU A 172 -7.59 2.92 12.81
#